data_44bec0b35485d84d1258b89a6ce11738
#
_entry.id   44bec0b35485d84d1258b89a6ce11738
#
_cell.length_a   1.000
_cell.length_b   1.000
_cell.length_c   1.000
_cell.angle_alpha   90.00
_cell.angle_beta   90.00
_cell.angle_gamma   90.00
#
_symmetry.space_group_name_H-M   'P 1'
#
loop_
_entity.id
_entity.type
_entity.pdbx_description
1 polymer ?
#
loop_
_entity_poly.entity_id
_entity_poly.type
_entity_poly.pdbx_seq_one_letter_code
_entity_poly.pdbx_strand_id
1 'polypeptide(L)'
;MHRLVVLSSLLALTFALPQRIRNGNGRNGGGRAQQATAQQQAAQVPQGISTAQDGSTILDDTVMHLHSRESKPKLTPKSNLPIRFKISAPADQFLPASGVPGAAATSAKGTLGANILLHGDGGQSFFDMPNQNVQANTMGVALLAPNANLFWGGGSGLQRTDGVAHAQAVNDFVQNELPARVAVNTSNIVFTGVSGGSLLMSGFFIPAQMQNFANSAVELNCGALAPQVAFQNAATVMPQTRIHYQSTQSDLTELQASIPQAVAAYEQAAVDAGMSAAQINALQTVDNTPAGGHCEFDGQDFVSGVQTMLSSYASVMQGGNGTVQGIGAPSTGVVTKGVVGNEKLKFAAGGRKREAEVENMVNMKWARQAEVFETGDVQLLSCDRTSC
;
A
#
# COMPACT_ATOMS: atom_id res chain seq x y z
N MET A 1 -45.70 17.78 41.81
CA MET A 1 -44.27 18.02 41.51
C MET A 1 -43.51 16.73 41.75
N HIS A 2 -43.31 15.93 40.71
CA HIS A 2 -42.51 14.70 40.78
C HIS A 2 -41.29 14.90 39.89
N ARG A 3 -40.11 14.91 40.50
CA ARG A 3 -38.84 14.96 39.78
C ARG A 3 -38.45 13.53 39.39
N LEU A 4 -38.39 13.31 38.09
CA LEU A 4 -37.83 12.08 37.50
C LEU A 4 -36.30 12.23 37.46
N VAL A 5 -35.60 11.39 38.20
CA VAL A 5 -34.14 11.28 38.15
C VAL A 5 -33.84 10.19 37.11
N VAL A 6 -33.25 10.59 35.96
CA VAL A 6 -32.74 9.67 34.97
C VAL A 6 -31.28 9.37 35.33
N LEU A 7 -31.02 8.15 35.80
CA LEU A 7 -29.67 7.62 35.96
C LEU A 7 -29.17 7.21 34.59
N SER A 8 -28.23 7.97 34.05
CA SER A 8 -27.44 7.58 32.89
C SER A 8 -26.32 6.66 33.35
N SER A 9 -26.46 5.36 33.13
CA SER A 9 -25.37 4.38 33.29
C SER A 9 -24.41 4.47 32.07
N LEU A 10 -23.27 5.13 32.27
CA LEU A 10 -22.14 5.02 31.36
C LEU A 10 -21.55 3.60 31.47
N LEU A 11 -21.81 2.74 30.49
CA LEU A 11 -21.01 1.54 30.25
C LEU A 11 -19.71 2.00 29.63
N ALA A 12 -18.62 1.99 30.40
CA ALA A 12 -17.27 2.07 29.87
C ALA A 12 -16.91 0.72 29.25
N LEU A 13 -17.06 0.61 27.95
CA LEU A 13 -16.47 -0.51 27.19
C LEU A 13 -14.96 -0.26 27.11
N THR A 14 -14.20 -0.97 27.93
CA THR A 14 -12.77 -1.08 27.80
C THR A 14 -12.45 -1.95 26.58
N PHE A 15 -12.04 -1.30 25.50
CA PHE A 15 -11.52 -2.00 24.31
C PHE A 15 -10.14 -2.58 24.67
N ALA A 16 -10.07 -3.90 24.75
CA ALA A 16 -8.81 -4.61 24.78
C ALA A 16 -8.21 -4.63 23.37
N LEU A 17 -7.32 -3.68 23.09
CA LEU A 17 -6.40 -3.80 21.98
C LEU A 17 -5.52 -5.04 22.25
N PRO A 18 -5.14 -5.83 21.24
CA PRO A 18 -4.16 -6.89 21.43
C PRO A 18 -2.85 -6.26 21.88
N GLN A 19 -2.57 -6.39 23.18
CA GLN A 19 -1.32 -5.90 23.76
C GLN A 19 -0.16 -6.68 23.15
N ARG A 20 0.69 -5.99 22.41
CA ARG A 20 2.04 -6.46 22.12
C ARG A 20 2.76 -6.63 23.45
N ILE A 21 2.99 -7.87 23.86
CA ILE A 21 3.80 -8.20 25.05
C ILE A 21 5.21 -7.63 24.81
N ARG A 22 5.55 -6.57 25.51
CA ARG A 22 6.93 -6.10 25.65
C ARG A 22 7.69 -7.17 26.45
N ASN A 23 8.50 -7.97 25.79
CA ASN A 23 9.39 -8.90 26.45
C ASN A 23 10.51 -8.13 27.14
N GLY A 24 10.39 -8.00 28.47
CA GLY A 24 11.52 -7.77 29.35
C GLY A 24 12.44 -9.01 29.34
N ASN A 25 13.76 -8.77 29.36
CA ASN A 25 14.79 -9.81 29.44
C ASN A 25 14.56 -10.77 30.62
N GLY A 26 14.09 -11.97 30.30
CA GLY A 26 14.08 -13.12 31.20
C GLY A 26 14.51 -14.35 30.40
N ARG A 27 15.70 -14.84 30.64
CA ARG A 27 16.20 -16.14 30.16
C ARG A 27 15.30 -17.24 30.73
N ASN A 28 14.45 -17.84 29.92
CA ASN A 28 13.99 -19.23 30.13
C ASN A 28 13.51 -19.78 28.79
N GLY A 29 14.04 -20.96 28.42
CA GLY A 29 13.76 -21.64 27.17
C GLY A 29 12.31 -22.16 27.07
N GLY A 30 11.44 -21.32 26.54
CA GLY A 30 10.11 -21.68 26.07
C GLY A 30 10.07 -21.40 24.57
N GLY A 31 9.69 -22.42 23.75
CA GLY A 31 9.60 -22.30 22.30
C GLY A 31 8.72 -21.09 21.93
N ARG A 32 9.34 -20.10 21.30
CA ARG A 32 8.61 -19.00 20.66
C ARG A 32 7.76 -19.62 19.56
N ALA A 33 6.44 -19.54 19.68
CA ALA A 33 5.58 -19.74 18.53
C ALA A 33 6.05 -18.77 17.45
N GLN A 34 6.60 -19.30 16.34
CA GLN A 34 6.98 -18.49 15.20
C GLN A 34 5.69 -17.84 14.66
N GLN A 35 5.67 -16.51 14.60
CA GLN A 35 4.58 -15.78 13.97
C GLN A 35 4.54 -16.23 12.50
N ALA A 36 3.36 -16.64 12.04
CA ALA A 36 3.17 -17.10 10.67
C ALA A 36 3.63 -16.03 9.67
N THR A 37 4.30 -16.45 8.61
CA THR A 37 4.65 -15.52 7.52
C THR A 37 3.39 -15.02 6.82
N ALA A 38 3.46 -13.89 6.13
CA ALA A 38 2.31 -13.38 5.37
C ALA A 38 1.81 -14.39 4.31
N GLN A 39 2.71 -15.18 3.71
CA GLN A 39 2.32 -16.27 2.81
C GLN A 39 1.56 -17.37 3.53
N GLN A 40 1.96 -17.73 4.75
CA GLN A 40 1.22 -18.67 5.58
C GLN A 40 -0.12 -18.10 6.01
N GLN A 41 -0.18 -16.83 6.34
CA GLN A 41 -1.44 -16.14 6.63
C GLN A 41 -2.36 -16.11 5.40
N ALA A 42 -1.82 -15.82 4.21
CA ALA A 42 -2.59 -15.83 2.97
C ALA A 42 -3.23 -17.20 2.68
N ALA A 43 -2.54 -18.30 3.06
CA ALA A 43 -3.04 -19.65 2.91
C ALA A 43 -4.04 -20.05 4.02
N GLN A 44 -3.95 -19.46 5.22
CA GLN A 44 -4.72 -19.85 6.40
C GLN A 44 -5.91 -18.94 6.69
N VAL A 45 -5.83 -17.64 6.33
CA VAL A 45 -6.95 -16.72 6.53
C VAL A 45 -7.98 -16.96 5.43
N PRO A 46 -9.17 -17.47 5.77
CA PRO A 46 -10.19 -17.74 4.77
C PRO A 46 -10.66 -16.45 4.10
N GLN A 47 -10.89 -16.53 2.81
CA GLN A 47 -11.62 -15.50 2.08
C GLN A 47 -13.10 -15.56 2.43
N GLY A 48 -13.82 -14.48 2.25
CA GLY A 48 -15.25 -14.42 2.48
C GLY A 48 -15.71 -13.07 2.99
N ILE A 49 -16.89 -13.07 3.57
CA ILE A 49 -17.54 -11.86 4.05
C ILE A 49 -17.43 -11.83 5.58
N SER A 50 -17.00 -10.70 6.11
CA SER A 50 -16.90 -10.44 7.54
C SER A 50 -17.36 -9.03 7.90
N THR A 51 -17.45 -8.73 9.18
CA THR A 51 -17.82 -7.39 9.68
C THR A 51 -16.62 -6.79 10.42
N ALA A 52 -16.29 -5.57 10.11
CA ALA A 52 -15.28 -4.79 10.78
C ALA A 52 -15.76 -4.22 12.12
N GLN A 53 -14.83 -3.70 12.93
CA GLN A 53 -15.14 -3.11 14.23
C GLN A 53 -16.05 -1.88 14.15
N ASP A 54 -15.98 -1.13 13.07
CA ASP A 54 -16.84 0.04 12.80
C ASP A 54 -18.21 -0.32 12.21
N GLY A 55 -18.50 -1.62 12.06
CA GLY A 55 -19.74 -2.12 11.49
C GLY A 55 -19.75 -2.19 9.96
N SER A 56 -18.70 -1.75 9.28
CA SER A 56 -18.60 -1.92 7.82
C SER A 56 -18.46 -3.40 7.45
N THR A 57 -18.90 -3.74 6.24
CA THR A 57 -18.75 -5.08 5.69
C THR A 57 -17.43 -5.19 4.95
N ILE A 58 -16.69 -6.26 5.18
CA ILE A 58 -15.47 -6.61 4.47
C ILE A 58 -15.79 -7.76 3.50
N LEU A 59 -15.55 -7.55 2.21
CA LEU A 59 -15.50 -8.59 1.19
C LEU A 59 -14.04 -8.91 0.89
N ASP A 60 -13.58 -10.11 1.26
CA ASP A 60 -12.23 -10.66 0.95
C ASP A 60 -12.39 -11.74 -0.11
N ASP A 61 -11.89 -11.52 -1.31
CA ASP A 61 -12.05 -12.41 -2.46
C ASP A 61 -10.82 -12.33 -3.37
N THR A 62 -10.74 -13.23 -4.35
CA THR A 62 -9.70 -13.23 -5.38
C THR A 62 -10.34 -13.16 -6.76
N VAL A 63 -9.88 -12.22 -7.56
CA VAL A 63 -10.28 -12.14 -8.96
C VAL A 63 -9.15 -12.63 -9.87
N MET A 64 -9.51 -13.46 -10.82
CA MET A 64 -8.68 -13.81 -11.96
C MET A 64 -9.13 -12.95 -13.13
N HIS A 65 -8.25 -12.13 -13.70
CA HIS A 65 -8.57 -11.39 -14.90
C HIS A 65 -8.75 -12.35 -16.08
N LEU A 66 -9.91 -13.02 -16.12
CA LEU A 66 -10.29 -13.85 -17.24
C LEU A 66 -10.60 -12.95 -18.45
N HIS A 67 -10.10 -13.33 -19.61
CA HIS A 67 -10.39 -12.69 -20.86
C HIS A 67 -11.91 -12.51 -21.00
N SER A 68 -12.42 -11.29 -20.96
CA SER A 68 -13.78 -11.06 -21.44
C SER A 68 -13.81 -11.43 -22.93
N ARG A 69 -14.79 -12.22 -23.33
CA ARG A 69 -15.10 -12.51 -24.74
C ARG A 69 -15.62 -11.25 -25.41
N GLU A 70 -14.82 -10.20 -25.46
CA GLU A 70 -15.17 -9.02 -26.24
C GLU A 70 -14.57 -9.15 -27.64
N SER A 71 -15.45 -9.02 -28.62
CA SER A 71 -15.25 -9.20 -30.06
C SER A 71 -14.38 -8.13 -30.73
N LYS A 72 -13.66 -7.30 -29.98
CA LYS A 72 -12.67 -6.33 -30.50
C LYS A 72 -11.45 -6.29 -29.60
N PRO A 73 -10.23 -6.56 -30.12
CA PRO A 73 -9.02 -6.43 -29.35
C PRO A 73 -8.78 -4.95 -29.03
N LYS A 74 -8.99 -4.55 -27.76
CA LYS A 74 -8.41 -3.34 -27.24
C LYS A 74 -6.90 -3.59 -27.13
N LEU A 75 -6.08 -2.69 -27.65
CA LEU A 75 -4.61 -2.79 -27.75
C LEU A 75 -3.84 -2.77 -26.41
N THR A 76 -4.53 -2.79 -25.28
CA THR A 76 -3.88 -2.86 -23.96
C THR A 76 -3.86 -4.32 -23.49
N PRO A 77 -2.69 -4.91 -23.26
CA PRO A 77 -2.61 -6.26 -22.70
C PRO A 77 -3.24 -6.25 -21.31
N LYS A 78 -4.28 -7.04 -21.10
CA LYS A 78 -4.84 -7.29 -19.77
C LYS A 78 -3.86 -8.16 -18.99
N SER A 79 -3.65 -7.85 -17.72
CA SER A 79 -2.86 -8.71 -16.84
C SER A 79 -3.69 -9.96 -16.51
N ASN A 80 -3.06 -11.14 -16.59
CA ASN A 80 -3.68 -12.41 -16.18
C ASN A 80 -3.31 -12.76 -14.72
N LEU A 81 -2.86 -11.80 -13.94
CA LEU A 81 -2.41 -12.03 -12.57
C LEU A 81 -3.61 -12.10 -11.62
N PRO A 82 -3.68 -13.11 -10.73
CA PRO A 82 -4.70 -13.16 -9.71
C PRO A 82 -4.46 -12.04 -8.67
N ILE A 83 -5.50 -11.29 -8.35
CA ILE A 83 -5.46 -10.28 -7.29
C ILE A 83 -6.43 -10.70 -6.17
N ARG A 84 -5.89 -10.99 -4.99
CA ARG A 84 -6.69 -11.04 -3.76
C ARG A 84 -6.89 -9.62 -3.25
N PHE A 85 -8.10 -9.32 -2.82
CA PHE A 85 -8.48 -7.99 -2.38
C PHE A 85 -9.41 -8.03 -1.17
N LYS A 86 -9.45 -6.93 -0.43
CA LYS A 86 -10.46 -6.66 0.59
C LYS A 86 -11.13 -5.33 0.25
N ILE A 87 -12.46 -5.32 0.20
CA ILE A 87 -13.26 -4.10 0.12
C ILE A 87 -13.97 -3.91 1.44
N SER A 88 -13.78 -2.77 2.09
CA SER A 88 -14.42 -2.41 3.35
C SER A 88 -15.37 -1.23 3.11
N ALA A 89 -16.67 -1.48 3.18
CA ALA A 89 -17.71 -0.50 2.88
C ALA A 89 -19.01 -0.79 3.67
N PRO A 90 -19.93 0.18 3.79
CA PRO A 90 -21.30 -0.10 4.20
C PRO A 90 -21.93 -1.17 3.28
N ALA A 91 -22.71 -2.09 3.87
CA ALA A 91 -23.29 -3.21 3.12
C ALA A 91 -24.15 -2.75 1.93
N ASP A 92 -24.87 -1.65 2.08
CA ASP A 92 -25.74 -1.10 1.04
C ASP A 92 -24.99 -0.50 -0.16
N GLN A 93 -23.67 -0.29 -0.05
CA GLN A 93 -22.83 0.14 -1.16
C GLN A 93 -22.43 -1.02 -2.07
N PHE A 94 -22.57 -2.26 -1.62
CA PHE A 94 -22.27 -3.43 -2.45
C PHE A 94 -23.40 -3.69 -3.47
N LEU A 95 -23.00 -4.12 -4.65
CA LEU A 95 -23.92 -4.60 -5.67
C LEU A 95 -24.43 -6.01 -5.30
N PRO A 96 -25.69 -6.38 -5.58
CA PRO A 96 -26.20 -7.72 -5.30
C PRO A 96 -25.35 -8.86 -5.87
N ALA A 97 -24.70 -8.63 -7.03
CA ALA A 97 -23.79 -9.59 -7.64
C ALA A 97 -22.53 -9.90 -6.82
N SER A 98 -22.19 -9.06 -5.83
CA SER A 98 -21.08 -9.31 -4.91
C SER A 98 -21.32 -10.46 -3.93
N GLY A 99 -22.58 -10.85 -3.72
CA GLY A 99 -22.98 -11.85 -2.73
C GLY A 99 -22.98 -11.33 -1.29
N VAL A 100 -22.73 -10.06 -1.05
CA VAL A 100 -22.71 -9.46 0.28
C VAL A 100 -24.14 -9.39 0.84
N PRO A 101 -24.40 -9.91 2.05
CA PRO A 101 -25.68 -9.75 2.73
C PRO A 101 -26.00 -8.27 2.97
N GLY A 102 -27.21 -7.85 2.60
CA GLY A 102 -27.60 -6.43 2.70
C GLY A 102 -27.12 -5.55 1.54
N ALA A 103 -26.51 -6.13 0.51
CA ALA A 103 -26.15 -5.42 -0.70
C ALA A 103 -27.39 -4.82 -1.36
N ALA A 104 -27.38 -3.50 -1.57
CA ALA A 104 -28.54 -2.76 -2.06
C ALA A 104 -28.20 -1.75 -3.18
N ALA A 105 -26.93 -1.59 -3.56
CA ALA A 105 -26.55 -0.68 -4.62
C ALA A 105 -27.17 -1.11 -5.95
N THR A 106 -27.81 -0.18 -6.65
CA THR A 106 -28.53 -0.45 -7.92
C THR A 106 -27.69 -0.15 -9.16
N SER A 107 -26.51 0.46 -8.97
CA SER A 107 -25.57 0.78 -10.04
C SER A 107 -24.13 0.81 -9.52
N ALA A 108 -23.18 0.72 -10.45
CA ALA A 108 -21.76 0.87 -10.14
C ALA A 108 -21.36 2.31 -9.70
N LYS A 109 -22.22 3.29 -9.92
CA LYS A 109 -21.99 4.69 -9.52
C LYS A 109 -22.45 4.90 -8.09
N GLY A 110 -21.52 5.29 -7.21
CA GLY A 110 -21.77 5.59 -5.81
C GLY A 110 -21.40 7.01 -5.43
N THR A 111 -21.60 7.34 -4.17
CA THR A 111 -21.19 8.62 -3.56
C THR A 111 -19.82 8.51 -2.89
N LEU A 112 -19.45 7.32 -2.40
CA LEU A 112 -18.17 7.06 -1.76
C LEU A 112 -17.09 6.78 -2.80
N GLY A 113 -15.94 7.41 -2.63
CA GLY A 113 -14.72 7.07 -3.36
C GLY A 113 -14.08 5.79 -2.85
N ALA A 114 -12.84 5.53 -3.26
CA ALA A 114 -12.06 4.41 -2.76
C ALA A 114 -10.61 4.83 -2.49
N ASN A 115 -10.07 4.37 -1.36
CA ASN A 115 -8.64 4.40 -1.07
C ASN A 115 -8.06 3.02 -1.37
N ILE A 116 -7.23 2.96 -2.41
CA ILE A 116 -6.60 1.73 -2.90
C ILE A 116 -5.26 1.55 -2.19
N LEU A 117 -5.17 0.57 -1.32
CA LEU A 117 -4.04 0.31 -0.43
C LEU A 117 -3.16 -0.82 -0.98
N LEU A 118 -1.89 -0.52 -1.21
CA LEU A 118 -0.86 -1.46 -1.61
C LEU A 118 0.13 -1.67 -0.45
N HIS A 119 0.19 -2.87 0.08
CA HIS A 119 0.99 -3.25 1.24
C HIS A 119 2.51 -3.15 0.99
N GLY A 120 3.31 -3.21 2.07
CA GLY A 120 4.76 -3.37 2.01
C GLY A 120 5.19 -4.79 1.59
N ASP A 121 6.45 -4.94 1.23
CA ASP A 121 7.01 -6.24 0.83
C ASP A 121 6.79 -7.31 1.92
N GLY A 122 6.41 -8.50 1.48
CA GLY A 122 6.03 -9.62 2.34
C GLY A 122 4.54 -9.67 2.69
N GLY A 123 3.75 -8.65 2.37
CA GLY A 123 2.28 -8.70 2.44
C GLY A 123 1.66 -8.54 3.83
N GLN A 124 2.46 -8.37 4.88
CA GLN A 124 1.93 -8.36 6.26
C GLN A 124 0.85 -7.30 6.46
N SER A 125 1.08 -6.09 5.96
CA SER A 125 0.14 -4.99 6.13
C SER A 125 -1.21 -5.19 5.42
N PHE A 126 -1.32 -6.10 4.43
CA PHE A 126 -2.63 -6.48 3.88
C PHE A 126 -3.52 -7.13 4.95
N PHE A 127 -2.92 -7.88 5.90
CA PHE A 127 -3.66 -8.54 6.98
C PHE A 127 -3.87 -7.63 8.18
N ASP A 128 -2.90 -6.74 8.45
CA ASP A 128 -2.89 -5.85 9.61
C ASP A 128 -3.56 -4.50 9.33
N MET A 129 -3.62 -4.08 8.07
CA MET A 129 -4.24 -2.79 7.71
C MET A 129 -5.71 -2.75 8.09
N PRO A 130 -6.11 -1.69 8.82
CA PRO A 130 -7.51 -1.44 9.09
C PRO A 130 -8.19 -0.90 7.82
N ASN A 131 -8.60 -1.80 6.95
CA ASN A 131 -9.41 -1.41 5.79
C ASN A 131 -10.87 -1.22 6.14
N GLN A 132 -11.13 -1.10 7.43
CA GLN A 132 -12.46 -1.19 7.97
C GLN A 132 -13.16 0.16 8.01
N ASN A 133 -12.42 1.25 7.90
CA ASN A 133 -12.99 2.58 8.05
C ASN A 133 -13.22 3.23 6.71
N VAL A 134 -14.42 3.68 6.50
CA VAL A 134 -14.73 4.65 5.45
C VAL A 134 -14.22 6.02 5.92
N GLN A 135 -13.16 6.51 5.29
CA GLN A 135 -12.53 7.78 5.66
C GLN A 135 -12.64 8.79 4.53
N ALA A 136 -12.85 10.05 4.88
CA ALA A 136 -12.92 11.15 3.92
C ALA A 136 -13.82 10.84 2.69
N ASN A 137 -14.96 10.22 2.93
CA ASN A 137 -15.89 9.72 1.89
C ASN A 137 -15.25 8.69 0.95
N THR A 138 -14.31 7.88 1.43
CA THR A 138 -13.73 6.77 0.70
C THR A 138 -13.94 5.43 1.41
N MET A 139 -14.12 4.38 0.64
CA MET A 139 -14.08 3.01 1.09
C MET A 139 -12.63 2.54 1.17
N GLY A 140 -12.30 1.63 2.08
CA GLY A 140 -10.99 0.99 2.12
C GLY A 140 -10.93 -0.18 1.13
N VAL A 141 -9.90 -0.20 0.29
CA VAL A 141 -9.67 -1.28 -0.67
C VAL A 141 -8.22 -1.71 -0.60
N ALA A 142 -7.94 -2.87 0.01
CA ALA A 142 -6.57 -3.40 0.05
C ALA A 142 -6.38 -4.47 -1.02
N LEU A 143 -5.24 -4.42 -1.67
CA LEU A 143 -4.83 -5.40 -2.68
C LEU A 143 -3.63 -6.19 -2.19
N LEU A 144 -3.57 -7.49 -2.49
CA LEU A 144 -2.44 -8.37 -2.19
C LEU A 144 -1.61 -8.59 -3.45
N ALA A 145 -0.29 -8.40 -3.34
CA ALA A 145 0.64 -8.58 -4.46
C ALA A 145 0.55 -10.00 -5.04
N PRO A 146 0.42 -10.13 -6.37
CA PRO A 146 0.10 -11.41 -7.02
C PRO A 146 1.35 -12.27 -7.27
N ASN A 147 2.22 -12.43 -6.29
CA ASN A 147 3.36 -13.33 -6.38
C ASN A 147 3.63 -14.08 -5.08
N ALA A 148 4.42 -15.15 -5.15
CA ALA A 148 4.67 -16.03 -4.02
C ALA A 148 5.36 -15.33 -2.83
N ASN A 149 6.14 -14.27 -3.08
CA ASN A 149 6.81 -13.52 -2.02
C ASN A 149 5.97 -12.36 -1.50
N LEU A 150 4.81 -12.08 -2.11
CA LEU A 150 3.95 -10.95 -1.80
C LEU A 150 4.72 -9.62 -1.92
N PHE A 151 5.51 -9.47 -3.00
CA PHE A 151 6.27 -8.26 -3.32
C PHE A 151 5.62 -7.55 -4.50
N TRP A 152 5.21 -6.32 -4.32
CA TRP A 152 4.71 -5.51 -5.43
C TRP A 152 5.80 -5.25 -6.47
N GLY A 153 5.52 -5.63 -7.72
CA GLY A 153 6.49 -5.57 -8.82
C GLY A 153 7.50 -6.70 -8.85
N GLY A 154 7.37 -7.71 -8.00
CA GLY A 154 8.33 -8.82 -7.95
C GLY A 154 9.73 -8.38 -7.50
N GLY A 155 10.73 -9.21 -7.75
CA GLY A 155 12.14 -8.89 -7.46
C GLY A 155 12.45 -8.75 -5.97
N SER A 156 13.42 -7.88 -5.65
CA SER A 156 13.82 -7.56 -4.28
C SER A 156 14.42 -6.15 -4.21
N GLY A 157 14.39 -5.53 -3.03
CA GLY A 157 14.88 -4.18 -2.82
C GLY A 157 14.25 -3.20 -3.81
N LEU A 158 15.06 -2.43 -4.51
CA LEU A 158 14.58 -1.47 -5.53
C LEU A 158 14.27 -2.12 -6.90
N GLN A 159 14.68 -3.37 -7.12
CA GLN A 159 14.42 -4.08 -8.39
C GLN A 159 12.99 -4.63 -8.42
N ARG A 160 12.19 -4.14 -9.36
CA ARG A 160 10.77 -4.49 -9.52
C ARG A 160 10.53 -5.06 -10.93
N THR A 161 11.01 -6.30 -11.15
CA THR A 161 11.05 -6.96 -12.47
C THR A 161 9.68 -7.12 -13.12
N ASP A 162 8.63 -7.27 -12.32
CA ASP A 162 7.25 -7.47 -12.77
C ASP A 162 6.38 -6.19 -12.59
N GLY A 163 7.04 -5.04 -12.41
CA GLY A 163 6.37 -3.77 -12.09
C GLY A 163 5.30 -3.38 -13.09
N VAL A 164 5.55 -3.56 -14.39
CA VAL A 164 4.58 -3.26 -15.45
C VAL A 164 3.33 -4.15 -15.33
N ALA A 165 3.52 -5.46 -15.13
CA ALA A 165 2.40 -6.40 -15.04
C ALA A 165 1.57 -6.17 -13.76
N HIS A 166 2.22 -5.89 -12.63
CA HIS A 166 1.53 -5.59 -11.38
C HIS A 166 0.79 -4.24 -11.43
N ALA A 167 1.39 -3.21 -12.02
CA ALA A 167 0.72 -1.92 -12.22
C ALA A 167 -0.50 -2.05 -13.11
N GLN A 168 -0.43 -2.86 -14.18
CA GLN A 168 -1.57 -3.16 -15.03
C GLN A 168 -2.66 -3.92 -14.26
N ALA A 169 -2.30 -4.89 -13.42
CA ALA A 169 -3.25 -5.64 -12.62
C ALA A 169 -4.01 -4.75 -11.62
N VAL A 170 -3.32 -3.80 -10.97
CA VAL A 170 -3.96 -2.80 -10.10
C VAL A 170 -4.93 -1.92 -10.90
N ASN A 171 -4.49 -1.43 -12.07
CA ASN A 171 -5.36 -0.64 -12.96
C ASN A 171 -6.62 -1.40 -13.35
N ASP A 172 -6.47 -2.64 -13.81
CA ASP A 172 -7.59 -3.48 -14.26
C ASP A 172 -8.57 -3.77 -13.11
N PHE A 173 -8.04 -4.01 -11.90
CA PHE A 173 -8.87 -4.17 -10.72
C PHE A 173 -9.72 -2.91 -10.46
N VAL A 174 -9.10 -1.75 -10.39
CA VAL A 174 -9.81 -0.51 -10.04
C VAL A 174 -10.81 -0.10 -11.13
N GLN A 175 -10.49 -0.34 -12.40
CA GLN A 175 -11.36 0.04 -13.50
C GLN A 175 -12.50 -0.92 -13.78
N ASN A 176 -12.29 -2.22 -13.57
CA ASN A 176 -13.25 -3.23 -14.00
C ASN A 176 -13.85 -4.02 -12.84
N GLU A 177 -13.02 -4.43 -11.86
CA GLU A 177 -13.44 -5.36 -10.81
C GLU A 177 -14.09 -4.64 -9.63
N LEU A 178 -13.55 -3.51 -9.23
CA LEU A 178 -14.11 -2.73 -8.13
C LEU A 178 -15.55 -2.26 -8.43
N PRO A 179 -15.84 -1.62 -9.60
CA PRO A 179 -17.21 -1.19 -9.92
C PRO A 179 -18.16 -2.35 -10.24
N ALA A 180 -17.67 -3.56 -10.45
CA ALA A 180 -18.51 -4.75 -10.57
C ALA A 180 -19.01 -5.29 -9.23
N ARG A 181 -18.42 -4.83 -8.11
CA ARG A 181 -18.73 -5.32 -6.75
C ARG A 181 -19.38 -4.27 -5.87
N VAL A 182 -19.02 -3.02 -6.04
CA VAL A 182 -19.44 -1.93 -5.15
C VAL A 182 -19.73 -0.66 -5.95
N ALA A 183 -20.71 0.10 -5.49
CA ALA A 183 -21.00 1.42 -6.06
C ALA A 183 -19.88 2.39 -5.63
N VAL A 184 -19.15 2.95 -6.58
CA VAL A 184 -17.99 3.79 -6.33
C VAL A 184 -18.07 5.12 -7.08
N ASN A 185 -17.65 6.19 -6.39
CA ASN A 185 -17.41 7.48 -7.02
C ASN A 185 -16.01 7.47 -7.67
N THR A 186 -15.94 7.21 -8.95
CA THR A 186 -14.67 7.16 -9.69
C THR A 186 -13.94 8.49 -9.80
N SER A 187 -14.58 9.61 -9.42
CA SER A 187 -13.92 10.92 -9.33
C SER A 187 -13.24 11.16 -7.97
N ASN A 188 -13.31 10.20 -7.05
CA ASN A 188 -12.68 10.27 -5.72
C ASN A 188 -11.92 8.96 -5.45
N ILE A 189 -10.93 8.67 -6.27
CA ILE A 189 -10.03 7.53 -6.10
C ILE A 189 -8.69 8.04 -5.56
N VAL A 190 -8.22 7.41 -4.50
CA VAL A 190 -6.93 7.69 -3.86
C VAL A 190 -6.12 6.41 -3.80
N PHE A 191 -4.83 6.53 -3.97
CA PHE A 191 -3.90 5.41 -3.88
C PHE A 191 -2.97 5.61 -2.69
N THR A 192 -2.80 4.60 -1.89
CA THR A 192 -1.85 4.59 -0.78
C THR A 192 -0.90 3.41 -0.95
N GLY A 193 0.35 3.71 -1.17
CA GLY A 193 1.42 2.71 -1.19
C GLY A 193 2.17 2.70 0.13
N VAL A 194 2.76 1.56 0.44
CA VAL A 194 3.62 1.39 1.60
C VAL A 194 4.86 0.62 1.19
N SER A 195 6.05 1.15 1.48
CA SER A 195 7.31 0.46 1.18
C SER A 195 7.30 -0.10 -0.26
N GLY A 196 7.32 -1.41 -0.46
CA GLY A 196 7.21 -2.03 -1.78
C GLY A 196 5.99 -1.60 -2.60
N GLY A 197 4.85 -1.33 -1.95
CA GLY A 197 3.67 -0.75 -2.61
C GLY A 197 3.92 0.67 -3.12
N SER A 198 4.65 1.49 -2.36
CA SER A 198 5.07 2.83 -2.80
C SER A 198 6.04 2.76 -3.99
N LEU A 199 6.94 1.76 -3.99
CA LEU A 199 7.86 1.55 -5.12
C LEU A 199 7.12 1.17 -6.40
N LEU A 200 6.09 0.31 -6.31
CA LEU A 200 5.24 0.01 -7.46
C LEU A 200 4.50 1.25 -7.95
N MET A 201 3.87 1.97 -7.01
CA MET A 201 3.10 3.18 -7.34
C MET A 201 3.97 4.20 -8.08
N SER A 202 5.08 4.60 -7.49
CA SER A 202 5.93 5.64 -8.07
C SER A 202 6.75 5.17 -9.27
N GLY A 203 7.25 3.93 -9.25
CA GLY A 203 8.08 3.44 -10.34
C GLY A 203 7.30 3.08 -11.61
N PHE A 204 6.06 2.61 -11.49
CA PHE A 204 5.34 2.00 -12.60
C PHE A 204 3.90 2.49 -12.77
N PHE A 205 3.13 2.58 -11.67
CA PHE A 205 1.70 2.86 -11.77
C PHE A 205 1.43 4.31 -12.18
N ILE A 206 2.01 5.28 -11.49
CA ILE A 206 1.82 6.69 -11.83
C ILE A 206 2.24 6.96 -13.28
N PRO A 207 3.45 6.58 -13.73
CA PRO A 207 3.84 6.90 -15.10
C PRO A 207 3.01 6.18 -16.16
N ALA A 208 2.56 4.95 -15.91
CA ALA A 208 1.89 4.15 -16.94
C ALA A 208 0.35 4.21 -16.89
N GLN A 209 -0.25 4.37 -15.70
CA GLN A 209 -1.69 4.13 -15.51
C GLN A 209 -2.46 5.35 -14.99
N MET A 210 -1.80 6.35 -14.39
CA MET A 210 -2.49 7.47 -13.74
C MET A 210 -3.33 8.31 -14.70
N GLN A 211 -3.05 8.27 -15.99
CA GLN A 211 -3.91 8.89 -17.02
C GLN A 211 -5.38 8.41 -16.97
N ASN A 212 -5.63 7.24 -16.38
CA ASN A 212 -6.96 6.65 -16.23
C ASN A 212 -7.71 7.18 -14.99
N PHE A 213 -7.05 7.98 -14.15
CA PHE A 213 -7.56 8.42 -12.85
C PHE A 213 -7.37 9.94 -12.69
N ALA A 214 -8.19 10.70 -13.39
CA ALA A 214 -8.12 12.17 -13.31
C ALA A 214 -8.45 12.68 -11.90
N ASN A 215 -7.73 13.72 -11.46
CA ASN A 215 -7.89 14.37 -10.16
C ASN A 215 -7.69 13.44 -8.96
N SER A 216 -6.91 12.39 -9.13
CA SER A 216 -6.57 11.45 -8.06
C SER A 216 -5.37 11.93 -7.23
N ALA A 217 -5.21 11.30 -6.07
CA ALA A 217 -4.08 11.55 -5.20
C ALA A 217 -3.36 10.24 -4.88
N VAL A 218 -2.05 10.33 -4.66
CA VAL A 218 -1.19 9.19 -4.31
C VAL A 218 -0.38 9.55 -3.07
N GLU A 219 -0.50 8.73 -2.06
CA GLU A 219 0.29 8.78 -0.84
C GLU A 219 1.35 7.66 -0.89
N LEU A 220 2.62 8.03 -0.78
CA LEU A 220 3.77 7.13 -0.84
C LEU A 220 4.42 7.07 0.53
N ASN A 221 4.09 6.02 1.29
CA ASN A 221 4.62 5.83 2.64
C ASN A 221 5.92 5.02 2.61
N CYS A 222 6.95 5.57 3.25
CA CYS A 222 8.26 4.94 3.47
C CYS A 222 8.82 4.23 2.22
N GLY A 223 8.80 4.92 1.11
CA GLY A 223 9.40 4.46 -0.15
C GLY A 223 8.95 5.26 -1.36
N ALA A 224 9.85 5.44 -2.28
CA ALA A 224 9.56 5.93 -3.62
C ALA A 224 10.66 5.49 -4.58
N LEU A 225 10.30 5.24 -5.81
CA LEU A 225 11.19 4.89 -6.91
C LEU A 225 10.98 5.87 -8.05
N ALA A 226 12.05 6.38 -8.62
CA ALA A 226 11.95 7.16 -9.84
C ALA A 226 11.23 6.36 -10.93
N PRO A 227 10.52 6.98 -11.88
CA PRO A 227 9.79 6.29 -12.94
C PRO A 227 10.69 5.30 -13.68
N GLN A 228 10.26 4.04 -13.74
CA GLN A 228 10.97 2.95 -14.42
C GLN A 228 10.43 2.71 -15.83
N VAL A 229 9.34 3.37 -16.17
CA VAL A 229 8.69 3.32 -17.48
C VAL A 229 8.35 4.74 -17.92
N ALA A 230 8.19 4.93 -19.22
CA ALA A 230 7.82 6.22 -19.77
C ALA A 230 6.43 6.66 -19.28
N PHE A 231 6.29 7.96 -19.02
CA PHE A 231 5.00 8.54 -18.71
C PHE A 231 4.03 8.43 -19.90
N GLN A 232 2.82 7.99 -19.61
CA GLN A 232 1.69 8.10 -20.53
C GLN A 232 0.97 9.43 -20.25
N ASN A 233 1.00 10.35 -21.21
CA ASN A 233 0.32 11.65 -21.12
C ASN A 233 0.76 12.51 -19.91
N ALA A 234 2.07 12.66 -19.68
CA ALA A 234 2.61 13.45 -18.56
C ALA A 234 2.00 14.86 -18.46
N ALA A 235 1.81 15.54 -19.60
CA ALA A 235 1.22 16.87 -19.65
C ALA A 235 -0.21 16.94 -19.08
N THR A 236 -0.96 15.83 -19.11
CA THR A 236 -2.29 15.73 -18.50
C THR A 236 -2.20 15.20 -17.07
N VAL A 237 -1.36 14.18 -16.83
CA VAL A 237 -1.26 13.48 -15.54
C VAL A 237 -0.70 14.40 -14.45
N MET A 238 0.41 15.08 -14.70
CA MET A 238 1.10 15.85 -13.66
C MET A 238 0.25 16.99 -13.06
N PRO A 239 -0.48 17.80 -13.86
CA PRO A 239 -1.33 18.86 -13.33
C PRO A 239 -2.59 18.36 -12.58
N GLN A 240 -2.94 17.07 -12.69
CA GLN A 240 -4.16 16.49 -12.13
C GLN A 240 -3.88 15.48 -11.01
N THR A 241 -2.61 15.19 -10.72
CA THR A 241 -2.23 14.18 -9.73
C THR A 241 -1.53 14.83 -8.56
N ARG A 242 -2.10 14.68 -7.38
CA ARG A 242 -1.41 15.03 -6.14
C ARG A 242 -0.56 13.86 -5.70
N ILE A 243 0.69 14.12 -5.32
CA ILE A 243 1.63 13.12 -4.80
C ILE A 243 2.17 13.61 -3.47
N HIS A 244 2.01 12.80 -2.43
CA HIS A 244 2.62 13.04 -1.13
C HIS A 244 3.63 11.95 -0.81
N TYR A 245 4.87 12.36 -0.49
CA TYR A 245 5.96 11.47 -0.07
C TYR A 245 6.10 11.56 1.44
N GLN A 246 5.72 10.52 2.15
CA GLN A 246 5.88 10.42 3.60
C GLN A 246 6.98 9.43 3.94
N SER A 247 7.97 9.85 4.72
CA SER A 247 9.07 9.00 5.18
C SER A 247 9.44 9.34 6.60
N THR A 248 10.44 8.66 7.14
CA THR A 248 11.01 8.90 8.46
C THR A 248 12.45 9.38 8.35
N GLN A 249 12.99 9.96 9.42
CA GLN A 249 14.37 10.48 9.43
C GLN A 249 15.43 9.38 9.26
N SER A 250 15.13 8.15 9.69
CA SER A 250 16.06 7.01 9.69
C SER A 250 15.51 5.84 8.88
N ASP A 251 14.91 6.11 7.74
CA ASP A 251 14.43 5.07 6.82
C ASP A 251 15.58 4.19 6.30
N LEU A 252 15.29 3.10 5.59
CA LEU A 252 16.30 2.21 5.03
C LEU A 252 17.28 2.96 4.12
N THR A 253 18.55 2.62 4.17
CA THR A 253 19.62 3.32 3.42
C THR A 253 19.33 3.42 1.93
N GLU A 254 18.83 2.33 1.32
CA GLU A 254 18.45 2.31 -0.09
C GLU A 254 17.29 3.27 -0.39
N LEU A 255 16.34 3.42 0.54
CA LEU A 255 15.19 4.32 0.38
C LEU A 255 15.59 5.77 0.65
N GLN A 256 16.54 6.04 1.56
CA GLN A 256 17.11 7.36 1.73
C GLN A 256 17.76 7.90 0.46
N ALA A 257 18.25 7.00 -0.40
CA ALA A 257 18.80 7.36 -1.73
C ALA A 257 17.70 7.45 -2.79
N SER A 258 16.73 6.53 -2.81
CA SER A 258 15.73 6.44 -3.89
C SER A 258 14.62 7.49 -3.78
N ILE A 259 14.21 7.87 -2.56
CA ILE A 259 13.15 8.87 -2.36
C ILE A 259 13.53 10.24 -2.97
N PRO A 260 14.71 10.83 -2.68
CA PRO A 260 15.12 12.09 -3.32
C PRO A 260 15.22 11.98 -4.84
N GLN A 261 15.66 10.85 -5.38
CA GLN A 261 15.70 10.62 -6.82
C GLN A 261 14.30 10.59 -7.43
N ALA A 262 13.34 9.95 -6.75
CA ALA A 262 11.95 9.94 -7.18
C ALA A 262 11.36 11.36 -7.16
N VAL A 263 11.57 12.11 -6.06
CA VAL A 263 11.13 13.51 -5.95
C VAL A 263 11.66 14.35 -7.11
N ALA A 264 12.97 14.28 -7.39
CA ALA A 264 13.58 15.01 -8.49
C ALA A 264 13.00 14.62 -9.86
N ALA A 265 12.79 13.32 -10.09
CA ALA A 265 12.25 12.84 -11.37
C ALA A 265 10.80 13.29 -11.60
N TYR A 266 9.98 13.29 -10.55
CA TYR A 266 8.60 13.75 -10.63
C TYR A 266 8.49 15.28 -10.70
N GLU A 267 9.38 16.01 -10.04
CA GLU A 267 9.51 17.46 -10.21
C GLU A 267 9.86 17.80 -11.67
N GLN A 268 10.86 17.10 -12.24
CA GLN A 268 11.23 17.31 -13.64
C GLN A 268 10.08 16.99 -14.60
N ALA A 269 9.37 15.88 -14.39
CA ALA A 269 8.21 15.54 -15.21
C ALA A 269 7.10 16.61 -15.16
N ALA A 270 6.92 17.26 -14.01
CA ALA A 270 5.98 18.35 -13.85
C ALA A 270 6.46 19.64 -14.55
N VAL A 271 7.77 19.94 -14.49
CA VAL A 271 8.38 21.05 -15.26
C VAL A 271 8.20 20.82 -16.76
N ASP A 272 8.48 19.60 -17.24
CA ASP A 272 8.32 19.24 -18.66
C ASP A 272 6.85 19.29 -19.10
N ALA A 273 5.90 19.08 -18.16
CA ALA A 273 4.47 19.29 -18.38
C ALA A 273 4.04 20.78 -18.37
N GLY A 274 4.98 21.71 -18.20
CA GLY A 274 4.73 23.16 -18.22
C GLY A 274 4.22 23.74 -16.89
N MET A 275 4.35 23.02 -15.78
CA MET A 275 3.90 23.50 -14.48
C MET A 275 4.91 24.50 -13.87
N SER A 276 4.40 25.54 -13.24
CA SER A 276 5.21 26.45 -12.43
C SER A 276 5.64 25.80 -11.11
N ALA A 277 6.72 26.30 -10.50
CA ALA A 277 7.18 25.86 -9.18
C ALA A 277 6.08 25.91 -8.10
N ALA A 278 5.22 26.95 -8.14
CA ALA A 278 4.09 27.07 -7.22
C ALA A 278 3.05 25.96 -7.41
N GLN A 279 2.74 25.60 -8.65
CA GLN A 279 1.82 24.50 -8.97
C GLN A 279 2.41 23.16 -8.56
N ILE A 280 3.71 22.93 -8.82
CA ILE A 280 4.42 21.72 -8.41
C ILE A 280 4.36 21.58 -6.89
N ASN A 281 4.74 22.62 -6.14
CA ASN A 281 4.72 22.60 -4.68
C ASN A 281 3.31 22.44 -4.07
N ALA A 282 2.27 22.84 -4.79
CA ALA A 282 0.89 22.63 -4.36
C ALA A 282 0.42 21.18 -4.56
N LEU A 283 0.93 20.49 -5.58
CA LEU A 283 0.51 19.14 -5.93
C LEU A 283 1.49 18.04 -5.47
N GLN A 284 2.79 18.38 -5.35
CA GLN A 284 3.80 17.44 -4.90
C GLN A 284 4.39 17.93 -3.59
N THR A 285 4.24 17.13 -2.55
CA THR A 285 4.67 17.49 -1.20
C THR A 285 5.48 16.34 -0.59
N VAL A 286 6.41 16.67 0.30
CA VAL A 286 7.27 15.70 0.98
C VAL A 286 7.36 16.01 2.46
N ASP A 287 7.26 14.99 3.30
CA ASP A 287 7.56 15.05 4.70
C ASP A 287 8.45 13.85 5.10
N ASN A 288 9.66 14.14 5.58
CA ASN A 288 10.56 13.17 6.17
C ASN A 288 10.97 13.60 7.60
N THR A 289 10.16 14.42 8.26
CA THR A 289 10.40 14.91 9.61
C THR A 289 10.07 13.90 10.72
N PRO A 290 9.18 12.91 10.53
CA PRO A 290 8.92 11.92 11.57
C PRO A 290 10.20 11.19 11.99
N ALA A 291 10.41 11.03 13.30
CA ALA A 291 11.47 10.21 13.84
C ALA A 291 11.12 8.73 13.67
N GLY A 292 12.12 7.87 13.72
CA GLY A 292 11.95 6.43 13.64
C GLY A 292 12.65 5.79 12.46
N GLY A 293 12.62 4.47 12.43
CA GLY A 293 13.11 3.65 11.33
C GLY A 293 12.07 3.50 10.22
N HIS A 294 12.24 2.47 9.39
CA HIS A 294 11.38 2.21 8.25
C HIS A 294 9.90 2.12 8.65
N CYS A 295 9.08 3.04 8.18
CA CYS A 295 7.65 3.15 8.47
C CYS A 295 7.28 3.28 9.98
N GLU A 296 8.18 3.69 10.83
CA GLU A 296 7.96 3.82 12.27
C GLU A 296 7.59 5.26 12.68
N PHE A 297 6.73 5.92 11.99
CA PHE A 297 6.38 7.33 12.15
C PHE A 297 6.25 7.75 13.63
N ASP A 298 7.28 8.44 14.18
CA ASP A 298 7.39 8.89 15.58
C ASP A 298 7.18 7.79 16.62
N GLY A 299 7.62 6.56 16.31
CA GLY A 299 7.50 5.40 17.19
C GLY A 299 6.10 4.78 17.22
N GLN A 300 5.19 5.24 16.39
CA GLN A 300 3.96 4.53 16.13
C GLN A 300 4.26 3.27 15.31
N ASP A 301 3.51 2.21 15.54
CA ASP A 301 3.62 1.08 14.65
C ASP A 301 3.07 1.45 13.26
N PHE A 302 3.46 0.66 12.28
CA PHE A 302 3.13 0.90 10.89
C PHE A 302 1.62 1.10 10.65
N VAL A 303 0.78 0.28 11.26
CA VAL A 303 -0.68 0.33 11.08
C VAL A 303 -1.24 1.65 11.65
N SER A 304 -0.85 2.00 12.87
CA SER A 304 -1.30 3.23 13.53
C SER A 304 -0.81 4.48 12.81
N GLY A 305 0.42 4.48 12.31
CA GLY A 305 0.98 5.58 11.55
C GLY A 305 0.21 5.83 10.25
N VAL A 306 0.00 4.80 9.44
CA VAL A 306 -0.78 4.91 8.20
C VAL A 306 -2.22 5.34 8.48
N GLN A 307 -2.85 4.80 9.52
CA GLN A 307 -4.22 5.18 9.88
C GLN A 307 -4.32 6.66 10.30
N THR A 308 -3.34 7.17 11.06
CA THR A 308 -3.29 8.57 11.45
C THR A 308 -3.16 9.48 10.23
N MET A 309 -2.33 9.10 9.26
CA MET A 309 -2.17 9.85 8.01
C MET A 309 -3.46 9.82 7.17
N LEU A 310 -4.11 8.68 7.04
CA LEU A 310 -5.41 8.57 6.37
C LEU A 310 -6.50 9.38 7.07
N SER A 311 -6.47 9.48 8.39
CA SER A 311 -7.39 10.34 9.17
C SER A 311 -7.15 11.83 8.92
N SER A 312 -5.94 12.21 8.52
CA SER A 312 -5.58 13.58 8.15
C SER A 312 -5.67 13.84 6.64
N TYR A 313 -6.46 13.04 5.92
CA TYR A 313 -6.58 13.03 4.47
C TYR A 313 -6.79 14.42 3.85
N ALA A 314 -7.66 15.24 4.41
CA ALA A 314 -7.92 16.58 3.88
C ALA A 314 -6.67 17.49 3.93
N SER A 315 -5.86 17.36 4.98
CA SER A 315 -4.64 18.14 5.13
C SER A 315 -3.53 17.66 4.18
N VAL A 316 -3.40 16.35 3.98
CA VAL A 316 -2.32 15.74 3.21
C VAL A 316 -2.70 15.61 1.73
N MET A 317 -3.87 15.04 1.44
CA MET A 317 -4.23 14.59 0.10
C MET A 317 -5.19 15.53 -0.64
N GLN A 318 -5.93 16.38 0.06
CA GLN A 318 -6.89 17.32 -0.57
C GLN A 318 -6.39 18.78 -0.61
N GLY A 319 -5.11 19.02 -0.39
CA GLY A 319 -4.51 20.33 -0.57
C GLY A 319 -4.60 21.25 0.66
N GLY A 320 -4.74 20.69 1.86
CA GLY A 320 -4.56 21.42 3.09
C GLY A 320 -3.09 21.79 3.36
N ASN A 321 -2.77 22.11 4.60
CA ASN A 321 -1.43 22.56 5.00
C ASN A 321 -0.39 21.43 5.11
N GLY A 322 -0.79 20.18 4.87
CA GLY A 322 0.05 18.98 4.98
C GLY A 322 0.30 18.50 6.41
N THR A 323 -0.32 19.11 7.41
CA THR A 323 -0.13 18.70 8.81
C THR A 323 -0.84 17.38 9.08
N VAL A 324 -0.10 16.42 9.63
CA VAL A 324 -0.63 15.17 10.16
C VAL A 324 -0.60 15.23 11.68
N GLN A 325 -1.76 15.11 12.31
CA GLN A 325 -1.85 15.17 13.76
C GLN A 325 -1.18 13.93 14.39
N GLY A 326 -0.22 14.15 15.28
CA GLY A 326 0.49 13.10 16.01
C GLY A 326 1.64 12.46 15.25
N ILE A 327 1.96 12.94 14.06
CA ILE A 327 3.13 12.51 13.27
C ILE A 327 3.94 13.74 12.85
N GLY A 328 5.26 13.60 12.87
CA GLY A 328 6.19 14.68 12.59
C GLY A 328 6.59 15.46 13.83
N ALA A 329 7.52 16.40 13.67
CA ALA A 329 8.00 17.25 14.75
C ALA A 329 7.14 18.52 14.87
N PRO A 330 6.12 18.56 15.71
CA PRO A 330 5.24 19.72 15.84
C PRO A 330 5.97 20.99 16.27
N SER A 331 7.18 20.85 16.86
CA SER A 331 8.00 21.97 17.30
C SER A 331 8.61 22.81 16.16
N THR A 332 8.64 22.30 14.94
CA THR A 332 9.19 23.03 13.79
C THR A 332 8.11 23.74 12.96
N GLY A 333 6.84 23.45 13.18
CA GLY A 333 5.70 24.07 12.51
C GLY A 333 5.58 23.77 11.00
N VAL A 334 6.49 22.97 10.44
CA VAL A 334 6.50 22.61 9.02
C VAL A 334 6.66 21.11 8.88
N VAL A 335 5.55 20.43 8.75
CA VAL A 335 5.50 18.96 8.61
C VAL A 335 5.63 18.59 7.13
N THR A 336 4.96 19.32 6.26
CA THR A 336 4.96 19.06 4.82
C THR A 336 5.53 20.24 4.06
N LYS A 337 6.34 19.95 3.07
CA LYS A 337 6.96 20.96 2.18
C LYS A 337 6.63 20.63 0.74
N GLY A 338 6.60 21.67 -0.10
CA GLY A 338 6.66 21.47 -1.54
C GLY A 338 7.96 20.79 -1.96
N VAL A 339 7.95 20.09 -3.07
CA VAL A 339 9.11 19.31 -3.51
C VAL A 339 10.20 20.12 -4.18
N VAL A 340 9.88 21.27 -4.77
CA VAL A 340 10.89 22.10 -5.47
C VAL A 340 12.00 22.51 -4.50
N GLY A 341 13.20 22.02 -4.78
CA GLY A 341 14.37 22.21 -3.94
C GLY A 341 14.53 21.18 -2.81
N ASN A 342 13.67 20.17 -2.74
CA ASN A 342 13.75 19.08 -1.74
C ASN A 342 14.31 17.76 -2.28
N GLU A 343 14.80 17.73 -3.52
CA GLU A 343 15.45 16.57 -4.13
C GLU A 343 16.72 16.11 -3.40
N LYS A 344 17.26 16.94 -2.52
CA LYS A 344 18.40 16.63 -1.65
C LYS A 344 17.96 16.48 -0.19
N LEU A 345 16.89 15.74 0.04
CA LEU A 345 16.41 15.45 1.39
C LEU A 345 17.52 14.89 2.26
N LYS A 346 17.58 15.33 3.51
CA LYS A 346 18.54 14.84 4.50
C LYS A 346 17.83 13.85 5.42
N PHE A 347 18.47 12.72 5.61
CA PHE A 347 18.06 11.71 6.57
C PHE A 347 19.04 11.73 7.76
N ALA A 348 18.56 11.39 8.95
CA ALA A 348 19.41 11.31 10.13
C ALA A 348 20.37 10.12 10.01
N ALA A 349 21.66 10.35 10.23
CA ALA A 349 22.64 9.28 10.29
C ALA A 349 22.41 8.45 11.57
N GLY A 350 21.77 7.28 11.49
CA GLY A 350 21.50 6.52 12.70
C GLY A 350 20.89 5.13 12.56
N GLY A 351 20.50 4.70 11.36
CA GLY A 351 19.81 3.43 11.14
C GLY A 351 20.66 2.15 11.21
N ARG A 352 21.98 2.23 11.42
CA ARG A 352 22.90 1.09 11.23
C ARG A 352 22.70 -0.14 12.12
N LYS A 353 21.93 -0.10 13.19
CA LYS A 353 21.81 -1.26 14.10
C LYS A 353 20.73 -2.29 13.68
N ARG A 354 19.75 -1.91 12.85
CA ARG A 354 18.74 -2.86 12.35
C ARG A 354 19.02 -3.37 10.96
N GLU A 355 19.76 -2.62 10.14
CA GLU A 355 20.18 -3.06 8.79
C GLU A 355 20.98 -4.37 8.84
N ALA A 356 21.89 -4.52 9.80
CA ALA A 356 22.66 -5.75 9.95
C ALA A 356 21.82 -6.98 10.35
N GLU A 357 20.67 -6.80 11.00
CA GLU A 357 19.77 -7.91 11.35
C GLU A 357 18.87 -8.31 10.18
N VAL A 358 18.40 -7.34 9.40
CA VAL A 358 17.57 -7.60 8.21
C VAL A 358 18.43 -8.14 7.06
N GLU A 359 19.62 -7.57 6.86
CA GLU A 359 20.57 -8.04 5.85
C GLU A 359 21.13 -9.43 6.21
N ASN A 360 21.39 -9.72 7.49
CA ASN A 360 21.73 -11.06 7.95
C ASN A 360 20.58 -12.06 7.82
N MET A 361 19.33 -11.67 8.03
CA MET A 361 18.19 -12.56 7.79
C MET A 361 17.97 -12.85 6.30
N VAL A 362 18.15 -11.85 5.44
CA VAL A 362 18.08 -12.02 3.99
C VAL A 362 19.25 -12.86 3.50
N ASN A 363 20.48 -12.57 3.91
CA ASN A 363 21.67 -13.30 3.51
C ASN A 363 21.71 -14.74 4.06
N MET A 364 21.22 -15.01 5.28
CA MET A 364 21.08 -16.39 5.77
C MET A 364 20.01 -17.18 5.01
N LYS A 365 18.97 -16.54 4.50
CA LYS A 365 17.97 -17.21 3.66
C LYS A 365 18.53 -17.58 2.28
N TRP A 366 19.36 -16.72 1.71
CA TRP A 366 20.02 -16.97 0.42
C TRP A 366 21.11 -18.04 0.50
N ALA A 367 21.91 -18.04 1.59
CA ALA A 367 22.92 -19.07 1.82
C ALA A 367 22.30 -20.48 1.94
N ARG A 368 21.16 -20.61 2.63
CA ARG A 368 20.44 -21.90 2.74
C ARG A 368 19.77 -22.34 1.44
N GLN A 369 19.38 -21.42 0.56
CA GLN A 369 18.88 -21.78 -0.76
C GLN A 369 19.98 -22.21 -1.72
N ALA A 370 21.18 -21.62 -1.63
CA ALA A 370 22.34 -22.01 -2.43
C ALA A 370 22.82 -23.42 -2.04
N GLU A 371 22.88 -23.77 -0.76
CA GLU A 371 23.26 -25.11 -0.30
C GLU A 371 22.31 -26.22 -0.79
N VAL A 372 21.04 -25.93 -0.98
CA VAL A 372 20.06 -26.91 -1.51
C VAL A 372 20.26 -27.15 -3.01
N PHE A 373 20.84 -26.17 -3.75
CA PHE A 373 21.13 -26.33 -5.17
C PHE A 373 22.48 -27.02 -5.45
N GLU A 374 23.46 -26.96 -4.51
CA GLU A 374 24.76 -27.62 -4.69
C GLU A 374 24.79 -29.09 -4.26
N THR A 375 23.81 -29.58 -3.49
CA THR A 375 23.75 -30.99 -3.06
C THR A 375 22.77 -31.86 -3.86
N GLY A 376 22.24 -31.34 -4.95
CA GLY A 376 21.40 -32.10 -5.88
C GLY A 376 22.23 -33.00 -6.78
N ASP A 377 22.60 -34.20 -6.31
CA ASP A 377 23.15 -35.28 -7.14
C ASP A 377 22.20 -35.58 -8.31
N VAL A 378 22.53 -35.06 -9.49
CA VAL A 378 21.96 -35.50 -10.75
C VAL A 378 22.59 -36.83 -11.10
N GLN A 379 22.06 -37.94 -10.69
CA GLN A 379 22.33 -39.24 -11.27
C GLN A 379 21.84 -39.27 -12.72
N LEU A 380 22.72 -38.96 -13.62
CA LEU A 380 22.57 -39.26 -15.04
C LEU A 380 22.53 -40.79 -15.20
N LEU A 381 21.32 -41.33 -15.34
CA LEU A 381 21.14 -42.68 -15.87
C LEU A 381 21.58 -42.67 -17.33
N SER A 382 22.83 -43.13 -17.60
CA SER A 382 23.32 -43.46 -18.93
C SER A 382 22.59 -44.71 -19.42
N CYS A 383 21.68 -44.54 -20.36
CA CYS A 383 21.12 -45.65 -21.11
C CYS A 383 22.14 -46.09 -22.17
N ASP A 384 22.75 -47.25 -21.99
CA ASP A 384 23.65 -47.87 -22.96
C ASP A 384 22.84 -48.38 -24.15
N ARG A 385 23.31 -48.05 -25.35
CA ARG A 385 22.72 -48.49 -26.62
C ARG A 385 23.13 -49.92 -26.92
N THR A 386 22.53 -50.89 -26.30
CA THR A 386 22.41 -52.27 -26.90
C THR A 386 21.35 -53.03 -26.12
N SER A 387 20.25 -53.26 -26.77
CA SER A 387 19.15 -54.15 -26.40
C SER A 387 17.85 -53.44 -25.92
N CYS A 388 17.03 -53.02 -26.86
CA CYS A 388 15.63 -53.44 -27.09
C CYS A 388 15.14 -52.74 -28.35
#